data_c7276d5ba67e43d4ff8a02d15ad4c568
#
_entry.id   c7276d5ba67e43d4ff8a02d15ad4c568
#
_cell.length_a   1.000
_cell.length_b   1.000
_cell.length_c   1.000
_cell.angle_alpha   90.00
_cell.angle_beta   90.00
_cell.angle_gamma   90.00
#
_symmetry.space_group_name_H-M   'P 1'
#
loop_
_entity.id
_entity.type
_entity.pdbx_description
1 polymer ?
#
loop_
_entity_poly.entity_id
_entity_poly.type
_entity_poly.pdbx_seq_one_letter_code
_entity_poly.pdbx_strand_id
1 'polypeptide(L)'
;MKIRQPGIFQNDLQLVRGYPEYTIDGENQENQLGPLEHVVFVIHGIGEAMWSKTENSMPSLITQANKLRLDIHKKLLTNCSPSSPPPARIEVLPILWYSTIHNASNDLMRTLNAVTLKSIPMLRSIANDVIIDVLMYQEPVFCATVLEFVTNKCNELWQMLRAKNASFDGEQVSICGHSLGSVIAWDILSLSDGNTNELSPKILNPEKIKLAFKPKCLFLMGSPVGLFLTLRNAHGAMNDFQFSSFPDLRTFNVINFSDPVSYR
;
A
#
# COMPACT_ATOMS: atom_id res chain seq x y z
N MET A 1 -19.15 -10.76 -11.59
CA MET A 1 -18.17 -11.28 -12.55
C MET A 1 -17.51 -12.52 -11.97
N LYS A 2 -17.49 -13.67 -12.68
CA LYS A 2 -16.93 -14.91 -12.18
C LYS A 2 -15.50 -15.08 -12.68
N ILE A 3 -14.54 -15.25 -11.79
CA ILE A 3 -13.16 -15.60 -12.15
C ILE A 3 -12.99 -17.10 -11.91
N ARG A 4 -12.65 -17.86 -12.94
CA ARG A 4 -12.27 -19.28 -12.82
C ARG A 4 -10.77 -19.37 -12.56
N GLN A 5 -10.38 -19.99 -11.45
CA GLN A 5 -9.02 -20.50 -11.30
C GLN A 5 -8.91 -21.87 -11.97
N PRO A 6 -7.85 -22.15 -12.71
CA PRO A 6 -7.64 -23.48 -13.27
C PRO A 6 -7.14 -24.43 -12.15
N GLY A 7 -7.95 -25.44 -11.89
CA GLY A 7 -7.58 -26.62 -11.09
C GLY A 7 -7.81 -26.49 -9.58
N ILE A 8 -8.75 -27.34 -9.11
CA ILE A 8 -9.14 -27.69 -7.75
C ILE A 8 -10.30 -26.86 -7.20
N PHE A 9 -11.47 -27.49 -7.22
CA PHE A 9 -12.79 -27.05 -6.74
C PHE A 9 -13.43 -25.86 -7.47
N GLN A 10 -14.48 -26.17 -8.21
CA GLN A 10 -15.40 -25.23 -8.84
C GLN A 10 -16.22 -24.47 -7.78
N ASN A 11 -15.61 -23.50 -7.12
CA ASN A 11 -16.37 -22.40 -6.53
C ASN A 11 -16.18 -21.20 -7.43
N ASP A 12 -17.24 -20.82 -8.12
CA ASP A 12 -17.32 -19.56 -8.84
C ASP A 12 -17.11 -18.41 -7.86
N LEU A 13 -15.89 -17.89 -7.76
CA LEU A 13 -15.61 -16.70 -6.97
C LEU A 13 -16.33 -15.51 -7.60
N GLN A 14 -17.40 -15.08 -6.95
CA GLN A 14 -18.07 -13.83 -7.31
C GLN A 14 -17.27 -12.67 -6.71
N LEU A 15 -16.73 -11.79 -7.56
CA LEU A 15 -16.19 -10.53 -7.10
C LEU A 15 -17.36 -9.65 -6.63
N VAL A 16 -17.49 -9.55 -5.31
CA VAL A 16 -18.40 -8.62 -4.67
C VAL A 16 -17.61 -7.35 -4.38
N ARG A 17 -18.19 -6.21 -4.67
CA ARG A 17 -17.60 -4.90 -4.34
C ARG A 17 -17.72 -4.71 -2.83
N GLY A 18 -16.60 -4.61 -2.14
CA GLY A 18 -16.55 -4.57 -0.69
C GLY A 18 -16.60 -5.96 -0.05
N TYR A 19 -16.44 -5.98 1.27
CA TYR A 19 -16.59 -7.20 2.07
C TYR A 19 -18.07 -7.45 2.37
N PRO A 20 -18.55 -8.73 2.35
CA PRO A 20 -19.97 -9.02 2.61
C PRO A 20 -20.46 -8.57 3.99
N GLU A 21 -19.55 -8.39 4.94
CA GLU A 21 -19.85 -7.91 6.31
C GLU A 21 -20.13 -6.41 6.37
N TYR A 22 -19.88 -5.69 5.29
CA TYR A 22 -20.10 -4.25 5.15
C TYR A 22 -21.14 -3.98 4.07
N THR A 23 -22.34 -4.53 4.24
CA THR A 23 -23.54 -4.05 3.54
C THR A 23 -23.82 -2.65 4.05
N ILE A 24 -23.56 -1.70 3.25
CA ILE A 24 -23.41 -0.34 3.68
C ILE A 24 -24.50 0.50 3.08
N ASP A 25 -24.93 1.46 3.88
CA ASP A 25 -25.57 2.68 3.43
C ASP A 25 -24.82 3.44 2.30
N GLY A 26 -23.65 2.95 1.90
CA GLY A 26 -22.81 3.51 0.85
C GLY A 26 -23.13 3.07 -0.58
N GLU A 27 -23.81 1.96 -0.81
CA GLU A 27 -24.16 1.53 -2.18
C GLU A 27 -25.03 2.55 -2.90
N ASN A 28 -25.90 3.25 -2.17
CA ASN A 28 -26.70 4.33 -2.73
C ASN A 28 -25.89 5.57 -3.10
N GLN A 29 -24.74 5.80 -2.45
CA GLN A 29 -23.86 6.92 -2.77
C GLN A 29 -22.98 6.63 -3.98
N GLU A 30 -22.55 5.38 -4.18
CA GLU A 30 -21.74 5.00 -5.35
C GLU A 30 -22.50 5.16 -6.66
N ASN A 31 -23.80 4.93 -6.65
CA ASN A 31 -24.66 5.15 -7.82
C ASN A 31 -24.81 6.63 -8.21
N GLN A 32 -24.42 7.55 -7.33
CA GLN A 32 -24.44 8.99 -7.58
C GLN A 32 -23.10 9.51 -8.15
N LEU A 33 -22.08 8.66 -8.24
CA LEU A 33 -20.79 9.02 -8.79
C LEU A 33 -20.71 8.72 -10.27
N GLY A 34 -19.88 9.48 -10.96
CA GLY A 34 -19.55 9.27 -12.36
C GLY A 34 -18.64 8.05 -12.58
N PRO A 35 -18.08 7.94 -13.77
CA PRO A 35 -17.17 6.85 -14.11
C PRO A 35 -15.89 6.87 -13.27
N LEU A 36 -15.19 5.73 -13.23
CA LEU A 36 -13.89 5.64 -12.60
C LEU A 36 -12.88 6.51 -13.36
N GLU A 37 -12.26 7.45 -12.67
CA GLU A 37 -11.21 8.30 -13.23
C GLU A 37 -9.89 8.20 -12.46
N HIS A 38 -9.90 7.91 -11.15
CA HIS A 38 -8.68 7.89 -10.36
C HIS A 38 -8.60 6.65 -9.48
N VAL A 39 -7.39 6.11 -9.32
CA VAL A 39 -7.09 4.96 -8.47
C VAL A 39 -6.00 5.33 -7.47
N VAL A 40 -6.22 4.98 -6.20
CA VAL A 40 -5.23 5.12 -5.13
C VAL A 40 -4.86 3.73 -4.62
N PHE A 41 -3.61 3.31 -4.84
CA PHE A 41 -3.06 2.11 -4.21
C PHE A 41 -2.57 2.44 -2.81
N VAL A 42 -3.05 1.70 -1.81
CA VAL A 42 -2.65 1.87 -0.41
C VAL A 42 -1.73 0.72 0.00
N ILE A 43 -0.48 1.05 0.28
CA ILE A 43 0.54 0.10 0.74
C ILE A 43 0.66 0.27 2.25
N HIS A 44 0.30 -0.79 2.99
CA HIS A 44 0.33 -0.75 4.44
C HIS A 44 1.74 -0.93 5.01
N GLY A 45 1.91 -0.53 6.26
CA GLY A 45 3.12 -0.75 7.03
C GLY A 45 3.12 -2.06 7.80
N ILE A 46 3.76 -2.03 8.95
CA ILE A 46 3.94 -3.11 9.90
C ILE A 46 2.64 -3.37 10.67
N GLY A 47 2.45 -4.58 11.16
CA GLY A 47 1.41 -4.88 12.15
C GLY A 47 0.07 -5.35 11.60
N GLU A 48 -0.06 -5.67 10.32
CA GLU A 48 -1.29 -6.26 9.77
C GLU A 48 -1.69 -7.54 10.53
N ALA A 49 -0.72 -8.36 10.93
CA ALA A 49 -0.96 -9.57 11.72
C ALA A 49 -1.54 -9.29 13.11
N MET A 50 -1.21 -8.16 13.73
CA MET A 50 -1.81 -7.71 14.97
C MET A 50 -3.27 -7.31 14.79
N TRP A 51 -3.58 -6.67 13.67
CA TRP A 51 -4.90 -6.11 13.37
C TRP A 51 -5.88 -7.19 12.91
N SER A 52 -5.36 -8.30 12.37
CA SER A 52 -6.17 -9.46 11.99
C SER A 52 -6.47 -10.43 13.15
N LYS A 53 -5.67 -10.40 14.25
CA LYS A 53 -5.81 -11.32 15.38
C LYS A 53 -6.71 -10.83 16.52
N THR A 54 -7.03 -9.55 16.55
CA THR A 54 -7.91 -8.98 17.58
C THR A 54 -9.32 -8.83 17.02
N GLU A 55 -10.15 -9.83 17.27
CA GLU A 55 -11.55 -9.88 16.81
C GLU A 55 -12.42 -8.68 17.21
N ASN A 56 -11.96 -7.77 18.09
CA ASN A 56 -12.85 -6.77 18.68
C ASN A 56 -12.29 -5.34 18.83
N SER A 57 -11.12 -4.96 18.30
CA SER A 57 -10.61 -3.63 18.66
C SER A 57 -10.01 -2.74 17.56
N MET A 58 -9.62 -3.27 16.41
CA MET A 58 -9.15 -2.40 15.31
C MET A 58 -9.66 -2.87 13.93
N PRO A 59 -10.14 -1.93 13.09
CA PRO A 59 -10.62 -2.26 11.76
C PRO A 59 -9.46 -2.75 10.87
N SER A 60 -9.71 -3.81 10.08
CA SER A 60 -8.72 -4.33 9.12
C SER A 60 -8.29 -3.24 8.13
N LEU A 61 -7.14 -3.42 7.47
CA LEU A 61 -6.69 -2.48 6.42
C LEU A 61 -7.75 -2.29 5.32
N ILE A 62 -8.45 -3.37 4.98
CA ILE A 62 -9.53 -3.32 3.98
C ILE A 62 -10.66 -2.41 4.46
N THR A 63 -11.04 -2.51 5.74
CA THR A 63 -12.04 -1.64 6.36
C THR A 63 -11.61 -0.19 6.34
N GLN A 64 -10.35 0.07 6.67
CA GLN A 64 -9.80 1.44 6.67
C GLN A 64 -9.73 2.03 5.27
N ALA A 65 -9.26 1.25 4.29
CA ALA A 65 -9.23 1.66 2.88
C ALA A 65 -10.65 1.92 2.34
N ASN A 66 -11.61 1.08 2.71
CA ASN A 66 -13.01 1.29 2.34
C ASN A 66 -13.60 2.55 3.00
N LYS A 67 -13.29 2.79 4.28
CA LYS A 67 -13.70 4.03 4.97
C LYS A 67 -13.10 5.25 4.28
N LEU A 68 -11.81 5.23 3.97
CA LEU A 68 -11.16 6.32 3.25
C LEU A 68 -11.83 6.57 1.89
N ARG A 69 -12.14 5.52 1.14
CA ARG A 69 -12.88 5.61 -0.13
C ARG A 69 -14.22 6.30 0.06
N LEU A 70 -15.01 5.87 1.05
CA LEU A 70 -16.33 6.45 1.34
C LEU A 70 -16.23 7.91 1.77
N ASP A 71 -15.24 8.26 2.60
CA ASP A 71 -15.03 9.65 3.04
C ASP A 71 -14.64 10.55 1.86
N ILE A 72 -13.82 10.06 0.93
CA ILE A 72 -13.51 10.76 -0.32
C ILE A 72 -14.77 10.97 -1.16
N HIS A 73 -15.55 9.91 -1.38
CA HIS A 73 -16.78 10.00 -2.17
C HIS A 73 -17.79 10.98 -1.55
N LYS A 74 -17.97 10.94 -0.23
CA LYS A 74 -18.82 11.88 0.49
C LYS A 74 -18.33 13.32 0.29
N LYS A 75 -17.04 13.57 0.36
CA LYS A 75 -16.46 14.91 0.12
C LYS A 75 -16.67 15.37 -1.32
N LEU A 76 -16.50 14.51 -2.29
CA LEU A 76 -16.75 14.82 -3.70
C LEU A 76 -18.21 15.22 -3.90
N LEU A 77 -19.15 14.43 -3.39
CA LEU A 77 -20.58 14.71 -3.51
C LEU A 77 -20.99 16.00 -2.80
N THR A 78 -20.45 16.27 -1.60
CA THR A 78 -20.80 17.51 -0.86
C THR A 78 -20.24 18.78 -1.49
N ASN A 79 -19.18 18.67 -2.28
CA ASN A 79 -18.57 19.82 -2.96
C ASN A 79 -19.12 20.04 -4.38
N CYS A 80 -20.00 19.17 -4.87
CA CYS A 80 -20.62 19.32 -6.18
C CYS A 80 -21.90 20.15 -6.08
N SER A 81 -22.12 21.03 -7.06
CA SER A 81 -23.40 21.71 -7.22
C SER A 81 -24.46 20.72 -7.73
N PRO A 82 -25.72 20.83 -7.30
CA PRO A 82 -26.82 19.98 -7.79
C PRO A 82 -27.02 20.03 -9.33
N SER A 83 -26.56 21.09 -9.97
CA SER A 83 -26.60 21.27 -11.43
C SER A 83 -25.36 20.78 -12.17
N SER A 84 -24.32 20.33 -11.46
CA SER A 84 -23.09 19.79 -12.05
C SER A 84 -23.24 18.32 -12.39
N PRO A 85 -22.50 17.81 -13.40
CA PRO A 85 -22.44 16.37 -13.63
C PRO A 85 -21.91 15.64 -12.38
N PRO A 86 -22.27 14.37 -12.18
CA PRO A 86 -21.77 13.58 -11.05
C PRO A 86 -20.24 13.62 -11.00
N PRO A 87 -19.65 13.80 -9.80
CA PRO A 87 -18.20 13.80 -9.66
C PRO A 87 -17.62 12.44 -10.05
N ALA A 88 -16.43 12.47 -10.60
CA ALA A 88 -15.68 11.27 -10.92
C ALA A 88 -15.50 10.36 -9.69
N ARG A 89 -15.49 9.05 -9.94
CA ARG A 89 -15.26 8.07 -8.89
C ARG A 89 -13.77 7.83 -8.68
N ILE A 90 -13.36 7.80 -7.42
CA ILE A 90 -12.01 7.45 -7.00
C ILE A 90 -12.06 6.09 -6.29
N GLU A 91 -11.27 5.13 -6.75
CA GLU A 91 -11.11 3.84 -6.07
C GLU A 91 -9.87 3.84 -5.18
N VAL A 92 -10.02 3.27 -3.98
CA VAL A 92 -8.93 3.09 -3.00
C VAL A 92 -8.72 1.60 -2.81
N LEU A 93 -7.56 1.10 -3.23
CA LEU A 93 -7.26 -0.32 -3.27
C LEU A 93 -6.09 -0.65 -2.34
N PRO A 94 -6.34 -1.40 -1.25
CA PRO A 94 -5.27 -1.87 -0.37
C PRO A 94 -4.45 -2.98 -1.01
N ILE A 95 -3.12 -2.90 -0.87
CA ILE A 95 -2.17 -3.92 -1.30
C ILE A 95 -1.75 -4.72 -0.06
N LEU A 96 -2.27 -5.94 0.06
CA LEU A 96 -2.00 -6.83 1.19
C LEU A 96 -0.76 -7.67 0.89
N TRP A 97 0.39 -7.27 1.40
CA TRP A 97 1.66 -7.96 1.13
C TRP A 97 2.11 -8.85 2.30
N TYR A 98 1.77 -8.48 3.53
CA TYR A 98 2.29 -9.10 4.75
C TYR A 98 1.96 -10.59 4.85
N SER A 99 0.70 -10.95 4.78
CA SER A 99 0.23 -12.34 4.92
C SER A 99 0.82 -13.28 3.86
N THR A 100 1.03 -12.77 2.66
CA THR A 100 1.59 -13.56 1.56
C THR A 100 3.06 -13.91 1.80
N ILE A 101 3.83 -13.00 2.37
CA ILE A 101 5.27 -13.15 2.57
C ILE A 101 5.57 -13.88 3.88
N HIS A 102 4.84 -13.57 4.95
CA HIS A 102 5.04 -14.23 6.24
C HIS A 102 4.57 -15.68 6.28
N ASN A 103 3.62 -16.09 5.45
CA ASN A 103 3.29 -17.51 5.29
C ASN A 103 4.45 -18.34 4.73
N ALA A 104 5.38 -17.72 4.00
CA ALA A 104 6.62 -18.35 3.53
C ALA A 104 7.74 -18.39 4.60
N SER A 105 7.61 -17.62 5.69
CA SER A 105 8.66 -17.43 6.71
C SER A 105 8.31 -18.01 8.08
N ASN A 106 7.47 -19.04 8.13
CA ASN A 106 7.01 -19.66 9.38
C ASN A 106 8.11 -20.10 10.34
N ASP A 107 9.30 -20.46 9.82
CA ASP A 107 10.43 -20.91 10.64
C ASP A 107 11.12 -19.77 11.39
N LEU A 108 11.19 -18.57 10.83
CA LEU A 108 11.75 -17.42 11.52
C LEU A 108 10.87 -16.99 12.70
N MET A 109 9.57 -16.91 12.49
CA MET A 109 8.61 -16.56 13.55
C MET A 109 8.59 -17.61 14.66
N ARG A 110 8.75 -18.90 14.34
CA ARG A 110 8.92 -19.97 15.33
C ARG A 110 10.17 -19.78 16.16
N THR A 111 11.32 -19.52 15.50
CA THR A 111 12.59 -19.33 16.15
C THR A 111 12.56 -18.10 17.07
N LEU A 112 11.97 -17.02 16.61
CA LEU A 112 11.83 -15.82 17.40
C LEU A 112 10.94 -15.99 18.62
N ASN A 113 9.79 -16.64 18.44
CA ASN A 113 8.91 -16.97 19.57
C ASN A 113 9.61 -17.86 20.61
N ALA A 114 10.52 -18.75 20.17
CA ALA A 114 11.28 -19.60 21.07
C ALA A 114 12.29 -18.82 21.94
N VAL A 115 12.83 -17.71 21.45
CA VAL A 115 13.78 -16.87 22.18
C VAL A 115 13.11 -15.67 22.89
N THR A 116 11.82 -15.43 22.63
CA THR A 116 11.08 -14.33 23.24
C THR A 116 10.70 -14.66 24.68
N LEU A 117 11.07 -13.78 25.61
CA LEU A 117 10.73 -13.94 27.03
C LEU A 117 9.19 -13.82 27.22
N LYS A 118 8.66 -14.61 28.17
CA LYS A 118 7.20 -14.63 28.46
C LYS A 118 6.70 -13.42 29.27
N SER A 119 7.59 -12.53 29.73
CA SER A 119 7.22 -11.32 30.47
C SER A 119 6.62 -10.27 29.54
N ILE A 120 5.63 -9.48 30.02
CA ILE A 120 4.96 -8.40 29.26
C ILE A 120 4.60 -8.81 27.81
N PRO A 121 3.82 -9.90 27.61
CA PRO A 121 3.69 -10.54 26.29
C PRO A 121 3.12 -9.61 25.22
N MET A 122 2.16 -8.75 25.58
CA MET A 122 1.54 -7.81 24.64
C MET A 122 2.56 -6.79 24.10
N LEU A 123 3.37 -6.18 24.98
CA LEU A 123 4.36 -5.20 24.59
C LEU A 123 5.48 -5.84 23.74
N ARG A 124 5.89 -7.06 24.11
CA ARG A 124 6.90 -7.80 23.32
C ARG A 124 6.38 -8.25 21.97
N SER A 125 5.12 -8.65 21.88
CA SER A 125 4.52 -8.97 20.57
C SER A 125 4.56 -7.76 19.65
N ILE A 126 4.13 -6.59 20.13
CA ILE A 126 4.17 -5.34 19.35
C ILE A 126 5.60 -4.98 18.96
N ALA A 127 6.54 -5.02 19.92
CA ALA A 127 7.93 -4.68 19.65
C ALA A 127 8.58 -5.67 18.66
N ASN A 128 8.31 -6.96 18.82
CA ASN A 128 8.82 -7.98 17.90
C ASN A 128 8.27 -7.79 16.49
N ASP A 129 6.96 -7.59 16.35
CA ASP A 129 6.35 -7.41 15.02
C ASP A 129 6.94 -6.18 14.31
N VAL A 130 7.10 -5.04 15.03
CA VAL A 130 7.67 -3.81 14.46
C VAL A 130 9.16 -3.94 14.14
N ILE A 131 9.96 -4.40 15.11
CA ILE A 131 11.42 -4.47 14.95
C ILE A 131 11.80 -5.48 13.87
N ILE A 132 11.11 -6.62 13.84
CA ILE A 132 11.41 -7.68 12.90
C ILE A 132 11.13 -7.25 11.48
N ASP A 133 9.96 -6.68 11.22
CA ASP A 133 9.60 -6.27 9.86
C ASP A 133 10.59 -5.21 9.33
N VAL A 134 11.02 -4.25 10.19
CA VAL A 134 12.05 -3.27 9.82
C VAL A 134 13.39 -3.94 9.54
N LEU A 135 13.83 -4.86 10.40
CA LEU A 135 15.11 -5.57 10.23
C LEU A 135 15.05 -6.51 9.02
N MET A 136 13.96 -7.24 8.84
CA MET A 136 13.76 -8.08 7.66
C MET A 136 13.76 -7.28 6.37
N TYR A 137 13.16 -6.10 6.37
CA TYR A 137 13.16 -5.22 5.20
C TYR A 137 14.57 -4.71 4.83
N GLN A 138 15.53 -4.72 5.78
CA GLN A 138 16.95 -4.44 5.50
C GLN A 138 17.67 -5.62 4.85
N GLU A 139 17.12 -6.83 4.93
CA GLU A 139 17.70 -8.01 4.31
C GLU A 139 17.38 -7.99 2.79
N PRO A 140 18.40 -8.05 1.90
CA PRO A 140 18.23 -7.83 0.46
C PRO A 140 17.25 -8.78 -0.22
N VAL A 141 17.20 -10.06 0.17
CA VAL A 141 16.33 -11.07 -0.45
C VAL A 141 14.88 -10.83 -0.03
N PHE A 142 14.66 -10.55 1.25
CA PHE A 142 13.32 -10.24 1.76
C PHE A 142 12.78 -8.94 1.15
N CYS A 143 13.60 -7.89 1.15
CA CYS A 143 13.26 -6.61 0.54
C CYS A 143 12.87 -6.79 -0.94
N ALA A 144 13.69 -7.53 -1.72
CA ALA A 144 13.40 -7.81 -3.13
C ALA A 144 12.05 -8.52 -3.29
N THR A 145 11.77 -9.51 -2.44
CA THR A 145 10.51 -10.28 -2.48
C THR A 145 9.29 -9.39 -2.22
N VAL A 146 9.36 -8.50 -1.22
CA VAL A 146 8.30 -7.55 -0.91
C VAL A 146 8.08 -6.59 -2.08
N LEU A 147 9.15 -5.99 -2.59
CA LEU A 147 9.07 -5.02 -3.69
C LEU A 147 8.52 -5.66 -4.97
N GLU A 148 8.99 -6.86 -5.32
CA GLU A 148 8.51 -7.61 -6.49
C GLU A 148 7.01 -7.94 -6.34
N PHE A 149 6.59 -8.43 -5.18
CA PHE A 149 5.19 -8.75 -4.92
C PHE A 149 4.29 -7.50 -5.04
N VAL A 150 4.64 -6.40 -4.35
CA VAL A 150 3.83 -5.18 -4.35
C VAL A 150 3.76 -4.56 -5.75
N THR A 151 4.89 -4.51 -6.45
CA THR A 151 4.96 -3.99 -7.84
C THR A 151 4.08 -4.80 -8.77
N ASN A 152 4.20 -6.13 -8.75
CA ASN A 152 3.41 -7.02 -9.59
C ASN A 152 1.91 -6.89 -9.28
N LYS A 153 1.55 -6.77 -8.00
CA LYS A 153 0.16 -6.61 -7.59
C LYS A 153 -0.44 -5.29 -8.04
N CYS A 154 0.30 -4.19 -7.91
CA CYS A 154 -0.11 -2.89 -8.44
C CYS A 154 -0.31 -2.94 -9.97
N ASN A 155 0.64 -3.53 -10.70
CA ASN A 155 0.56 -3.67 -12.15
C ASN A 155 -0.63 -4.53 -12.60
N GLU A 156 -0.87 -5.68 -11.92
CA GLU A 156 -2.00 -6.56 -12.18
C GLU A 156 -3.34 -5.82 -12.00
N LEU A 157 -3.51 -5.15 -10.86
CA LEU A 157 -4.74 -4.42 -10.56
C LEU A 157 -4.95 -3.25 -11.54
N TRP A 158 -3.91 -2.52 -11.87
CA TRP A 158 -3.98 -1.44 -12.84
C TRP A 158 -4.41 -1.94 -14.23
N GLN A 159 -3.82 -3.03 -14.74
CA GLN A 159 -4.21 -3.65 -16.00
C GLN A 159 -5.66 -4.12 -15.98
N MET A 160 -6.08 -4.77 -14.88
CA MET A 160 -7.44 -5.24 -14.72
C MET A 160 -8.46 -4.09 -14.72
N LEU A 161 -8.15 -2.98 -14.03
CA LEU A 161 -9.04 -1.81 -13.99
C LEU A 161 -9.17 -1.16 -15.37
N ARG A 162 -8.07 -0.99 -16.10
CA ARG A 162 -8.10 -0.48 -17.48
C ARG A 162 -8.93 -1.36 -18.41
N ALA A 163 -8.77 -2.67 -18.31
CA ALA A 163 -9.52 -3.60 -19.15
C ALA A 163 -11.03 -3.59 -18.87
N LYS A 164 -11.45 -3.25 -17.63
CA LYS A 164 -12.84 -3.33 -17.20
C LYS A 164 -13.59 -2.00 -17.16
N ASN A 165 -12.87 -0.88 -17.17
CA ASN A 165 -13.46 0.45 -17.07
C ASN A 165 -13.01 1.27 -18.28
N ALA A 166 -13.88 1.38 -19.28
CA ALA A 166 -13.57 2.09 -20.53
C ALA A 166 -13.25 3.59 -20.31
N SER A 167 -13.73 4.17 -19.22
CA SER A 167 -13.46 5.56 -18.84
C SER A 167 -12.11 5.76 -18.17
N PHE A 168 -11.46 4.69 -17.68
CA PHE A 168 -10.18 4.76 -16.99
C PHE A 168 -9.05 4.51 -17.97
N ASP A 169 -8.38 5.57 -18.38
CA ASP A 169 -7.22 5.53 -19.28
C ASP A 169 -5.95 4.96 -18.62
N GLY A 170 -5.93 4.91 -17.28
CA GLY A 170 -4.80 4.42 -16.49
C GLY A 170 -3.78 5.50 -16.11
N GLU A 171 -4.03 6.76 -16.44
CA GLU A 171 -3.09 7.86 -16.13
C GLU A 171 -3.29 8.47 -14.75
N GLN A 172 -4.52 8.43 -14.24
CA GLN A 172 -4.84 9.00 -12.93
C GLN A 172 -4.66 7.97 -11.83
N VAL A 173 -3.40 7.75 -11.44
CA VAL A 173 -3.02 6.80 -10.38
C VAL A 173 -2.22 7.51 -9.30
N SER A 174 -2.49 7.20 -8.03
CA SER A 174 -1.70 7.65 -6.89
C SER A 174 -1.29 6.47 -6.02
N ILE A 175 -0.21 6.64 -5.29
CA ILE A 175 0.28 5.67 -4.31
C ILE A 175 0.23 6.33 -2.93
N CYS A 176 -0.32 5.64 -1.95
CA CYS A 176 -0.34 6.03 -0.55
C CYS A 176 0.35 4.95 0.28
N GLY A 177 1.54 5.25 0.78
CA GLY A 177 2.28 4.37 1.67
C GLY A 177 2.14 4.81 3.12
N HIS A 178 1.80 3.89 4.01
CA HIS A 178 1.72 4.14 5.45
C HIS A 178 2.86 3.44 6.19
N SER A 179 3.57 4.16 7.07
CA SER A 179 4.68 3.63 7.84
C SER A 179 5.72 2.93 6.94
N LEU A 180 6.09 1.67 7.16
CA LEU A 180 7.00 0.91 6.27
C LEU A 180 6.47 0.84 4.82
N GLY A 181 5.15 0.85 4.61
CA GLY A 181 4.57 0.92 3.27
C GLY A 181 4.96 2.17 2.48
N SER A 182 5.32 3.25 3.16
CA SER A 182 5.86 4.45 2.50
C SER A 182 7.30 4.25 2.00
N VAL A 183 8.10 3.47 2.74
CA VAL A 183 9.46 3.07 2.30
C VAL A 183 9.37 2.14 1.10
N ILE A 184 8.45 1.16 1.15
CA ILE A 184 8.18 0.25 0.03
C ILE A 184 7.79 1.05 -1.23
N ALA A 185 6.86 2.01 -1.09
CA ALA A 185 6.42 2.87 -2.20
C ALA A 185 7.58 3.69 -2.78
N TRP A 186 8.40 4.31 -1.90
CA TRP A 186 9.58 5.06 -2.30
C TRP A 186 10.58 4.18 -3.06
N ASP A 187 10.89 3.01 -2.53
CA ASP A 187 11.86 2.08 -3.11
C ASP A 187 11.41 1.57 -4.48
N ILE A 188 10.11 1.25 -4.62
CA ILE A 188 9.53 0.87 -5.93
C ILE A 188 9.69 2.01 -6.94
N LEU A 189 9.41 3.25 -6.56
CA LEU A 189 9.55 4.39 -7.44
C LEU A 189 11.02 4.66 -7.80
N SER A 190 11.93 4.60 -6.83
CA SER A 190 13.36 4.78 -7.05
C SER A 190 13.91 3.76 -8.05
N LEU A 191 13.58 2.48 -7.87
CA LEU A 191 14.02 1.40 -8.76
C LEU A 191 13.34 1.48 -10.13
N SER A 192 12.06 1.85 -10.18
CA SER A 192 11.32 2.07 -11.43
C SER A 192 11.89 3.27 -12.22
N ASP A 193 12.49 4.24 -11.53
CA ASP A 193 13.21 5.38 -12.12
C ASP A 193 14.62 4.99 -12.62
N GLY A 194 15.06 3.78 -12.35
CA GLY A 194 16.39 3.29 -12.70
C GLY A 194 17.48 3.69 -11.70
N ASN A 195 17.12 4.23 -10.54
CA ASN A 195 18.06 4.54 -9.49
C ASN A 195 18.55 3.24 -8.82
N THR A 196 19.84 3.00 -8.88
CA THR A 196 20.51 1.89 -8.19
C THR A 196 21.57 2.40 -7.20
N ASN A 197 21.49 3.68 -6.86
CA ASN A 197 22.39 4.36 -5.95
C ASN A 197 21.90 4.26 -4.48
N GLU A 198 22.42 5.11 -3.61
CA GLU A 198 22.11 5.14 -2.18
C GLU A 198 20.64 5.50 -1.84
N LEU A 199 19.87 6.04 -2.80
CA LEU A 199 18.45 6.33 -2.64
C LEU A 199 17.58 5.07 -2.69
N SER A 200 18.11 3.98 -3.23
CA SER A 200 17.42 2.71 -3.41
C SER A 200 17.99 1.62 -2.52
N PRO A 201 17.22 0.58 -2.16
CA PRO A 201 17.75 -0.57 -1.48
C PRO A 201 18.69 -1.37 -2.40
N LYS A 202 19.72 -1.96 -1.80
CA LYS A 202 20.62 -2.87 -2.52
C LYS A 202 19.97 -4.26 -2.58
N ILE A 203 19.29 -4.55 -3.67
CA ILE A 203 18.60 -5.82 -3.89
C ILE A 203 19.13 -6.53 -5.13
N LEU A 204 18.85 -7.84 -5.21
CA LEU A 204 19.10 -8.63 -6.41
C LEU A 204 18.00 -8.34 -7.46
N ASN A 205 18.40 -8.27 -8.73
CA ASN A 205 17.49 -8.07 -9.89
C ASN A 205 16.59 -6.82 -9.78
N PRO A 206 17.14 -5.63 -9.54
CA PRO A 206 16.36 -4.40 -9.40
C PRO A 206 15.53 -4.07 -10.66
N GLU A 207 15.91 -4.58 -11.83
CA GLU A 207 15.20 -4.42 -13.10
C GLU A 207 13.80 -5.05 -13.13
N LYS A 208 13.51 -5.97 -12.22
CA LYS A 208 12.17 -6.56 -12.05
C LYS A 208 11.18 -5.61 -11.37
N ILE A 209 11.69 -4.63 -10.64
CA ILE A 209 10.87 -3.66 -9.92
C ILE A 209 10.54 -2.50 -10.83
N LYS A 210 9.48 -2.66 -11.63
CA LYS A 210 9.08 -1.66 -12.62
C LYS A 210 7.57 -1.50 -12.65
N LEU A 211 7.10 -0.28 -12.39
CA LEU A 211 5.69 0.07 -12.53
C LEU A 211 5.30 0.17 -14.00
N ALA A 212 4.14 -0.37 -14.34
CA ALA A 212 3.55 -0.27 -15.68
C ALA A 212 2.81 1.06 -15.91
N PHE A 213 2.73 1.91 -14.91
CA PHE A 213 2.06 3.20 -14.91
C PHE A 213 2.93 4.28 -14.26
N LYS A 214 2.58 5.54 -14.49
CA LYS A 214 3.24 6.70 -13.88
C LYS A 214 2.30 7.31 -12.83
N PRO A 215 2.60 7.19 -11.53
CA PRO A 215 1.75 7.80 -10.51
C PRO A 215 1.81 9.33 -10.56
N LYS A 216 0.69 9.99 -10.28
CA LYS A 216 0.56 11.46 -10.19
C LYS A 216 0.88 11.98 -8.80
N CYS A 217 0.56 11.20 -7.76
CA CYS A 217 0.84 11.58 -6.38
C CYS A 217 1.42 10.40 -5.60
N LEU A 218 2.37 10.71 -4.72
CA LEU A 218 2.89 9.84 -3.70
C LEU A 218 2.57 10.46 -2.33
N PHE A 219 1.77 9.76 -1.53
CA PHE A 219 1.48 10.14 -0.16
C PHE A 219 2.29 9.27 0.80
N LEU A 220 3.15 9.89 1.59
CA LEU A 220 3.97 9.26 2.62
C LEU A 220 3.29 9.57 3.97
N MET A 221 2.56 8.60 4.52
CA MET A 221 1.76 8.76 5.73
C MET A 221 2.50 8.18 6.93
N GLY A 222 2.84 8.99 7.94
CA GLY A 222 3.58 8.50 9.09
C GLY A 222 4.90 7.82 8.68
N SER A 223 5.67 8.49 7.84
CA SER A 223 6.73 7.87 7.04
C SER A 223 8.09 7.88 7.71
N PRO A 224 8.79 6.73 7.81
CA PRO A 224 10.20 6.66 8.19
C PRO A 224 11.17 6.78 7.01
N VAL A 225 10.75 7.21 5.82
CA VAL A 225 11.63 7.29 4.62
C VAL A 225 12.90 8.08 4.90
N GLY A 226 12.80 9.25 5.58
CA GLY A 226 13.97 10.05 5.95
C GLY A 226 14.99 9.26 6.77
N LEU A 227 14.53 8.44 7.73
CA LEU A 227 15.40 7.56 8.51
C LEU A 227 16.08 6.50 7.62
N PHE A 228 15.32 5.82 6.76
CA PHE A 228 15.87 4.79 5.87
C PHE A 228 16.91 5.36 4.91
N LEU A 229 16.65 6.52 4.32
CA LEU A 229 17.61 7.19 3.44
C LEU A 229 18.86 7.63 4.20
N THR A 230 18.72 8.09 5.44
CA THR A 230 19.85 8.41 6.31
C THR A 230 20.72 7.18 6.58
N LEU A 231 20.10 6.04 6.90
CA LEU A 231 20.80 4.77 7.11
C LEU A 231 21.52 4.25 5.86
N ARG A 232 21.02 4.62 4.67
CA ARG A 232 21.63 4.30 3.38
C ARG A 232 22.72 5.29 2.95
N ASN A 233 23.09 6.26 3.82
CA ASN A 233 24.04 7.34 3.53
C ASN A 233 23.63 8.28 2.39
N ALA A 234 22.34 8.40 2.11
CA ALA A 234 21.81 9.31 1.10
C ALA A 234 21.79 10.79 1.57
N HIS A 235 22.76 11.19 2.40
CA HIS A 235 22.84 12.53 2.96
C HIS A 235 22.95 13.59 1.86
N GLY A 236 22.09 14.59 1.89
CA GLY A 236 22.10 15.72 0.96
C GLY A 236 21.43 15.44 -0.41
N ALA A 237 21.18 14.17 -0.76
CA ALA A 237 20.49 13.85 -2.01
C ALA A 237 18.97 14.15 -1.96
N MET A 238 18.43 14.49 -0.80
CA MET A 238 16.99 14.65 -0.59
C MET A 238 16.46 16.06 -0.86
N ASN A 239 17.31 17.10 -0.77
CA ASN A 239 16.81 18.48 -0.78
C ASN A 239 16.20 18.92 -2.12
N ASP A 240 16.64 18.32 -3.23
CA ASP A 240 16.14 18.63 -4.57
C ASP A 240 15.86 17.37 -5.40
N PHE A 241 15.59 16.23 -4.72
CA PHE A 241 15.41 14.98 -5.41
C PHE A 241 14.08 14.92 -6.15
N GLN A 242 14.16 14.66 -7.45
CA GLN A 242 13.01 14.37 -8.32
C GLN A 242 13.25 13.06 -9.06
N PHE A 243 12.20 12.27 -9.17
CA PHE A 243 12.24 11.07 -10.00
C PHE A 243 12.22 11.46 -11.47
N SER A 244 13.28 11.15 -12.20
CA SER A 244 13.46 11.58 -13.61
C SER A 244 12.42 10.97 -14.54
N SER A 245 12.02 9.72 -14.28
CA SER A 245 10.98 9.03 -15.06
C SER A 245 9.55 9.45 -14.69
N PHE A 246 9.39 10.21 -13.58
CA PHE A 246 8.11 10.66 -13.06
C PHE A 246 8.11 12.17 -12.83
N PRO A 247 8.32 13.00 -13.88
CA PRO A 247 8.51 14.45 -13.72
C PRO A 247 7.28 15.16 -13.15
N ASP A 248 6.08 14.60 -13.35
CA ASP A 248 4.82 15.15 -12.85
C ASP A 248 4.41 14.61 -11.48
N LEU A 249 5.23 13.76 -10.86
CA LEU A 249 4.92 13.16 -9.56
C LEU A 249 4.99 14.22 -8.45
N ARG A 250 3.89 14.39 -7.74
CA ARG A 250 3.83 15.22 -6.54
C ARG A 250 3.96 14.34 -5.29
N THR A 251 4.94 14.63 -4.46
CA THR A 251 5.16 13.90 -3.20
C THR A 251 4.67 14.73 -2.01
N PHE A 252 3.88 14.09 -1.15
CA PHE A 252 3.34 14.67 0.07
C PHE A 252 3.78 13.84 1.27
N ASN A 253 4.58 14.44 2.16
CA ASN A 253 4.94 13.82 3.44
C ASN A 253 3.95 14.31 4.51
N VAL A 254 3.09 13.41 4.98
CA VAL A 254 2.03 13.70 5.94
C VAL A 254 2.46 13.21 7.32
N ILE A 255 2.77 14.15 8.20
CA ILE A 255 3.35 13.91 9.51
C ILE A 255 2.38 14.33 10.61
N ASN A 256 2.20 13.49 11.62
CA ASN A 256 1.62 13.88 12.90
C ASN A 256 2.78 14.18 13.87
N PHE A 257 2.77 15.34 14.53
CA PHE A 257 3.83 15.72 15.48
C PHE A 257 3.98 14.78 16.67
N SER A 258 2.95 14.02 17.00
CA SER A 258 2.98 13.03 18.09
C SER A 258 3.36 11.63 17.60
N ASP A 259 3.64 11.44 16.31
CA ASP A 259 4.02 10.16 15.75
C ASP A 259 5.55 9.96 15.85
N PRO A 260 6.04 9.00 16.67
CA PRO A 260 7.46 8.76 16.83
C PRO A 260 8.12 8.08 15.63
N VAL A 261 7.35 7.62 14.66
CA VAL A 261 7.83 6.91 13.45
C VAL A 261 8.04 7.85 12.28
N SER A 262 7.39 9.02 12.29
CA SER A 262 7.45 9.99 11.19
C SER A 262 8.77 10.77 11.18
N TYR A 263 9.40 10.84 10.00
CA TYR A 263 10.60 11.65 9.74
C TYR A 263 10.37 12.60 8.57
N ARG A 264 11.11 13.74 8.60
CA ARG A 264 11.12 14.71 7.49
C ARG A 264 12.08 14.30 6.40
#